data_c7fa1f407313823d1709ac1cf17f8fd6
#
_entry.id   c7fa1f407313823d1709ac1cf17f8fd6
#
_cell.length_a   1.000
_cell.length_b   1.000
_cell.length_c   1.000
_cell.angle_alpha   90.00
_cell.angle_beta   90.00
_cell.angle_gamma   90.00
#
_symmetry.space_group_name_H-M   'P 1'
#
loop_
_entity.id
_entity.type
_entity.pdbx_description
1 polymer ?
#
loop_
_entity_poly.entity_id
_entity_poly.type
_entity_poly.pdbx_seq_one_letter_code
_entity_poly.pdbx_strand_id
1 'polypeptide(L)'
;MKYRIKRISPLVSFLVVVLAIAGCATVPPRGPAADARPPNIVVVLVDDLRWDDLGIEGHPFVETPAIDRLAREGARFRNAFATTPLCSPSRATILTGQYAHTNGIVDNTARDAASHQLQTFALPLAAAGWRTGFFGKWHMGNDDSPRPGFTRWVAMRGQGEASDPQFNIDGTRVHQRGYVTDLLTDHVVDFVRGSSGQPFMVFLAHKALHPNVVQRDDGSTGAVAGQPEGFVPAPRHQGRYANAVVPRRPNAGPPVAGKPALLRAIDGVAPLGPGTATPDQDVRARLEMLLAVDESLARIVQALEESGELARTAIFLTSDHGYFYGEHQLNEERRLAYEETIRIPLIVRYPPRVAAGATPVAMVQTIDLAPTILELARVADPVERQGRSLLPLLGGDEVPWRQSILVEYRSDTVFPRIRDMGYQAVRTGRHKYIHYLELPGMDELYDLEADPYEMSNLIGKPQGQALLPALQAELARLQQQSGYVPPP
;
A
#
# COMPACT_ATOMS: atom_id res chain seq x y z
N MET A 1 44.33 40.24 -85.20
CA MET A 1 45.72 39.91 -85.56
C MET A 1 46.30 39.12 -84.35
N LYS A 2 46.56 37.91 -84.58
CA LYS A 2 47.15 36.80 -83.88
C LYS A 2 48.30 37.16 -82.96
N TYR A 3 48.36 36.56 -81.77
CA TYR A 3 49.56 35.86 -81.27
C TYR A 3 49.20 34.85 -80.17
N ARG A 4 49.57 33.57 -80.30
CA ARG A 4 49.54 32.45 -79.37
C ARG A 4 50.75 32.57 -78.45
N ILE A 5 50.55 32.38 -77.15
CA ILE A 5 51.62 32.04 -76.19
C ILE A 5 51.23 30.78 -75.42
N LYS A 6 52.06 29.77 -75.51
CA LYS A 6 52.03 28.51 -74.80
C LYS A 6 52.33 28.77 -73.29
N ARG A 7 51.55 28.19 -72.43
CA ARG A 7 51.90 28.12 -71.03
C ARG A 7 52.25 26.69 -70.64
N ILE A 8 53.40 26.57 -70.00
CA ILE A 8 54.00 25.39 -69.40
C ILE A 8 53.36 25.23 -67.99
N SER A 9 52.87 24.04 -67.68
CA SER A 9 52.41 23.69 -66.34
C SER A 9 53.57 23.24 -65.45
N PRO A 10 53.66 23.67 -64.21
CA PRO A 10 54.39 22.95 -63.20
C PRO A 10 53.49 22.03 -62.37
N LEU A 11 53.83 20.74 -62.31
CA LEU A 11 53.31 19.80 -61.32
C LEU A 11 53.75 20.24 -59.90
N VAL A 12 52.80 20.52 -59.05
CA VAL A 12 53.05 20.65 -57.63
C VAL A 12 52.53 19.39 -56.99
N SER A 13 53.42 18.54 -56.47
CA SER A 13 53.09 17.37 -55.63
C SER A 13 52.72 17.84 -54.29
N PHE A 14 51.44 17.62 -53.88
CA PHE A 14 50.98 17.79 -52.55
C PHE A 14 51.22 16.48 -51.79
N LEU A 15 52.14 16.51 -50.83
CA LEU A 15 52.36 15.44 -49.84
C LEU A 15 51.28 15.57 -48.75
N VAL A 16 50.28 14.69 -48.77
CA VAL A 16 49.26 14.64 -47.73
C VAL A 16 49.82 13.84 -46.53
N VAL A 17 50.20 14.54 -45.47
CA VAL A 17 50.53 13.93 -44.16
C VAL A 17 49.22 13.63 -43.44
N VAL A 18 48.84 12.35 -43.41
CA VAL A 18 47.73 11.87 -42.58
C VAL A 18 48.21 11.74 -41.11
N LEU A 19 47.91 12.70 -40.26
CA LEU A 19 48.08 12.59 -38.84
C LEU A 19 46.97 11.64 -38.31
N ALA A 20 47.31 10.41 -37.95
CA ALA A 20 46.43 9.52 -37.19
C ALA A 20 46.34 10.03 -35.73
N ILE A 21 45.28 10.75 -35.42
CA ILE A 21 44.91 11.07 -34.02
C ILE A 21 44.35 9.79 -33.41
N ALA A 22 45.17 9.07 -32.66
CA ALA A 22 44.74 7.99 -31.79
C ALA A 22 43.89 8.62 -30.65
N GLY A 23 42.58 8.74 -30.89
CA GLY A 23 41.62 9.11 -29.86
C GLY A 23 41.56 7.99 -28.84
N CYS A 24 42.18 8.18 -27.65
CA CYS A 24 41.83 7.37 -26.45
C CYS A 24 40.36 7.61 -26.13
N ALA A 25 39.48 6.71 -26.62
CA ALA A 25 38.13 6.64 -26.14
C ALA A 25 38.22 6.24 -24.65
N THR A 26 38.07 7.21 -23.76
CA THR A 26 37.85 6.93 -22.35
C THR A 26 36.52 6.21 -22.25
N VAL A 27 36.58 4.89 -22.07
CA VAL A 27 35.42 4.08 -21.66
C VAL A 27 34.95 4.70 -20.34
N PRO A 28 33.68 5.19 -20.25
CA PRO A 28 33.19 5.67 -19.00
C PRO A 28 33.33 4.57 -17.95
N PRO A 29 33.67 4.90 -16.69
CA PRO A 29 33.81 3.89 -15.66
C PRO A 29 32.47 3.14 -15.59
N ARG A 30 32.52 1.83 -15.85
CA ARG A 30 31.40 0.95 -15.54
C ARG A 30 31.09 1.17 -14.08
N GLY A 31 29.88 1.66 -13.79
CA GLY A 31 29.37 1.66 -12.43
C GLY A 31 29.58 0.27 -11.79
N PRO A 32 29.64 0.17 -10.48
CA PRO A 32 29.91 -1.08 -9.79
C PRO A 32 29.06 -2.18 -10.43
N ALA A 33 29.69 -3.30 -10.81
CA ALA A 33 29.02 -4.43 -11.44
C ALA A 33 27.80 -4.76 -10.54
N ALA A 34 26.61 -4.71 -11.13
CA ALA A 34 25.38 -5.03 -10.39
C ALA A 34 25.61 -6.39 -9.70
N ASP A 35 25.50 -6.45 -8.39
CA ASP A 35 25.67 -7.68 -7.62
C ASP A 35 24.81 -8.76 -8.31
N ALA A 36 25.43 -9.86 -8.70
CA ALA A 36 24.76 -10.95 -9.41
C ALA A 36 23.68 -11.61 -8.53
N ARG A 37 23.77 -11.41 -7.21
CA ARG A 37 22.80 -11.91 -6.23
C ARG A 37 21.48 -11.11 -6.36
N PRO A 38 20.32 -11.78 -6.21
CA PRO A 38 19.04 -11.08 -6.12
C PRO A 38 19.00 -10.15 -4.90
N PRO A 39 18.22 -9.04 -4.93
CA PRO A 39 18.09 -8.15 -3.78
C PRO A 39 17.44 -8.85 -2.60
N ASN A 40 17.72 -8.40 -1.37
CA ASN A 40 16.81 -8.67 -0.27
C ASN A 40 15.54 -7.82 -0.40
N ILE A 41 14.45 -8.25 0.21
CA ILE A 41 13.17 -7.56 0.16
C ILE A 41 12.63 -7.38 1.58
N VAL A 42 12.23 -6.17 1.91
CA VAL A 42 11.54 -5.83 3.16
C VAL A 42 10.24 -5.12 2.80
N VAL A 43 9.12 -5.67 3.19
CA VAL A 43 7.79 -5.05 3.08
C VAL A 43 7.34 -4.67 4.48
N VAL A 44 7.11 -3.38 4.71
CA VAL A 44 6.52 -2.84 5.94
C VAL A 44 5.09 -2.43 5.63
N LEU A 45 4.14 -3.17 6.15
CA LEU A 45 2.72 -2.92 6.03
C LEU A 45 2.20 -2.34 7.35
N VAL A 46 1.61 -1.16 7.28
CA VAL A 46 1.03 -0.45 8.44
C VAL A 46 -0.49 -0.53 8.35
N ASP A 47 -1.15 -0.93 9.43
CA ASP A 47 -2.62 -1.10 9.45
C ASP A 47 -3.31 0.27 9.52
N ASP A 48 -4.32 0.49 8.68
CA ASP A 48 -5.13 1.71 8.69
C ASP A 48 -4.35 3.04 8.44
N LEU A 49 -3.15 3.03 7.87
CA LEU A 49 -2.34 4.24 7.68
C LEU A 49 -2.84 5.05 6.49
N ARG A 50 -3.25 6.28 6.75
CA ARG A 50 -3.63 7.24 5.71
C ARG A 50 -2.40 7.72 4.93
N TRP A 51 -2.62 8.02 3.65
CA TRP A 51 -1.57 8.53 2.78
C TRP A 51 -1.00 9.89 3.22
N ASP A 52 -1.79 10.69 3.96
CA ASP A 52 -1.46 12.05 4.40
C ASP A 52 -1.04 12.15 5.89
N ASP A 53 -0.88 11.04 6.59
CA ASP A 53 -0.44 11.03 8.00
C ASP A 53 1.09 11.16 8.18
N LEU A 54 1.84 11.28 7.09
CA LEU A 54 3.31 11.28 7.11
C LEU A 54 3.91 12.68 7.10
N GLY A 55 5.06 12.87 7.76
CA GLY A 55 5.79 14.14 7.75
C GLY A 55 6.14 14.59 6.33
N ILE A 56 6.60 13.67 5.45
CA ILE A 56 6.92 13.96 4.05
C ILE A 56 5.71 14.44 3.22
N GLU A 57 4.49 14.16 3.66
CA GLU A 57 3.26 14.67 3.04
C GLU A 57 2.83 16.03 3.59
N GLY A 58 3.61 16.60 4.50
CA GLY A 58 3.36 17.94 5.08
C GLY A 58 2.38 17.92 6.25
N HIS A 59 2.25 16.79 6.97
CA HIS A 59 1.42 16.75 8.18
C HIS A 59 1.90 17.80 9.20
N PRO A 60 1.00 18.62 9.81
CA PRO A 60 1.42 19.83 10.56
C PRO A 60 2.20 19.57 11.85
N PHE A 61 2.13 18.38 12.43
CA PHE A 61 2.82 18.06 13.69
C PHE A 61 3.40 16.65 13.77
N VAL A 62 3.05 15.75 12.84
CA VAL A 62 3.60 14.38 12.84
C VAL A 62 5.00 14.38 12.28
N GLU A 63 5.93 13.79 13.03
CA GLU A 63 7.33 13.63 12.67
C GLU A 63 7.60 12.15 12.38
N THR A 64 7.95 11.83 11.13
CA THR A 64 8.28 10.48 10.67
C THR A 64 9.65 10.43 10.01
N PRO A 65 10.74 10.75 10.74
CA PRO A 65 12.06 10.98 10.13
C PRO A 65 12.61 9.77 9.38
N ALA A 66 12.35 8.54 9.80
CA ALA A 66 12.81 7.33 9.12
C ALA A 66 12.01 7.06 7.84
N ILE A 67 10.69 7.21 7.89
CA ILE A 67 9.81 7.10 6.72
C ILE A 67 10.13 8.22 5.71
N ASP A 68 10.33 9.44 6.19
CA ASP A 68 10.69 10.59 5.37
C ASP A 68 12.06 10.41 4.70
N ARG A 69 13.03 9.81 5.42
CA ARG A 69 14.32 9.41 4.84
C ARG A 69 14.12 8.37 3.74
N LEU A 70 13.32 7.33 3.99
CA LEU A 70 13.02 6.30 2.99
C LEU A 70 12.42 6.91 1.71
N ALA A 71 11.50 7.87 1.85
CA ALA A 71 10.89 8.58 0.72
C ALA A 71 11.88 9.46 -0.05
N ARG A 72 12.79 10.14 0.66
CA ARG A 72 13.84 10.95 0.01
C ARG A 72 14.89 10.11 -0.71
N GLU A 73 15.23 8.94 -0.17
CA GLU A 73 16.19 8.01 -0.77
C GLU A 73 15.58 7.09 -1.84
N GLY A 74 14.26 7.09 -2.00
CA GLY A 74 13.49 6.23 -2.89
C GLY A 74 12.46 6.96 -3.73
N ALA A 75 11.44 6.22 -4.18
CA ALA A 75 10.28 6.73 -4.89
C ALA A 75 9.06 6.74 -3.98
N ARG A 76 8.28 7.82 -4.02
CA ARG A 76 6.99 7.98 -3.35
C ARG A 76 5.88 8.11 -4.39
N PHE A 77 5.02 7.11 -4.50
CA PHE A 77 3.90 7.13 -5.43
C PHE A 77 2.83 8.13 -4.98
N ARG A 78 2.41 9.00 -5.88
CA ARG A 78 1.38 10.01 -5.60
C ARG A 78 -0.03 9.44 -5.61
N ASN A 79 -0.25 8.35 -6.35
CA ASN A 79 -1.55 7.75 -6.61
C ASN A 79 -1.50 6.24 -6.40
N ALA A 80 -1.36 5.82 -5.14
CA ALA A 80 -1.44 4.41 -4.74
C ALA A 80 -2.76 4.13 -4.02
N PHE A 81 -3.39 2.98 -4.34
CA PHE A 81 -4.74 2.66 -3.90
C PHE A 81 -4.88 1.21 -3.43
N ALA A 82 -5.68 1.00 -2.40
CA ALA A 82 -6.19 -0.31 -2.05
C ALA A 82 -7.25 -0.77 -3.06
N THR A 83 -7.28 -2.05 -3.39
CA THR A 83 -8.34 -2.63 -4.23
C THR A 83 -9.63 -2.85 -3.46
N THR A 84 -9.50 -3.13 -2.15
CA THR A 84 -10.59 -3.30 -1.20
C THR A 84 -10.17 -2.65 0.12
N PRO A 85 -10.84 -1.57 0.56
CA PRO A 85 -10.42 -0.86 1.79
C PRO A 85 -10.92 -1.58 3.05
N LEU A 86 -10.46 -2.81 3.24
CA LEU A 86 -10.75 -3.67 4.38
C LEU A 86 -9.55 -4.59 4.65
N CYS A 87 -9.16 -4.75 5.91
CA CYS A 87 -7.92 -5.40 6.31
C CYS A 87 -7.67 -6.77 5.65
N SER A 88 -8.51 -7.78 5.90
CA SER A 88 -8.26 -9.15 5.40
C SER A 88 -8.22 -9.21 3.87
N PRO A 89 -9.18 -8.64 3.11
CA PRO A 89 -9.13 -8.63 1.66
C PRO A 89 -7.90 -7.90 1.10
N SER A 90 -7.56 -6.72 1.63
CA SER A 90 -6.39 -5.97 1.16
C SER A 90 -5.08 -6.71 1.42
N ARG A 91 -4.93 -7.34 2.59
CA ARG A 91 -3.75 -8.16 2.93
C ARG A 91 -3.61 -9.36 2.00
N ALA A 92 -4.72 -10.07 1.73
CA ALA A 92 -4.74 -11.15 0.75
C ALA A 92 -4.33 -10.65 -0.65
N THR A 93 -4.86 -9.51 -1.06
CA THR A 93 -4.54 -8.88 -2.35
C THR A 93 -3.05 -8.51 -2.46
N ILE A 94 -2.45 -7.91 -1.43
CA ILE A 94 -1.02 -7.59 -1.39
C ILE A 94 -0.17 -8.84 -1.54
N LEU A 95 -0.54 -9.91 -0.83
CA LEU A 95 0.22 -11.15 -0.82
C LEU A 95 0.07 -11.97 -2.11
N THR A 96 -1.10 -11.91 -2.74
CA THR A 96 -1.44 -12.75 -3.91
C THR A 96 -1.34 -12.02 -5.24
N GLY A 97 -1.40 -10.68 -5.27
CA GLY A 97 -1.53 -9.90 -6.51
C GLY A 97 -2.86 -10.16 -7.24
N GLN A 98 -3.88 -10.61 -6.51
CA GLN A 98 -5.20 -10.93 -7.04
C GLN A 98 -6.28 -10.13 -6.30
N TYR A 99 -7.36 -9.74 -7.00
CA TYR A 99 -8.52 -9.11 -6.38
C TYR A 99 -9.20 -10.03 -5.36
N ALA A 100 -9.95 -9.45 -4.43
CA ALA A 100 -10.64 -10.20 -3.38
C ALA A 100 -11.63 -11.22 -3.94
N HIS A 101 -12.35 -10.90 -5.03
CA HIS A 101 -13.26 -11.81 -5.71
C HIS A 101 -12.54 -13.04 -6.31
N THR A 102 -11.24 -12.94 -6.60
CA THR A 102 -10.42 -14.02 -7.15
C THR A 102 -9.75 -14.84 -6.06
N ASN A 103 -9.14 -14.20 -5.05
CA ASN A 103 -8.43 -14.90 -3.99
C ASN A 103 -9.35 -15.47 -2.89
N GLY A 104 -10.65 -15.08 -2.87
CA GLY A 104 -11.68 -15.59 -1.97
C GLY A 104 -11.70 -14.98 -0.56
N ILE A 105 -10.77 -14.10 -0.22
CA ILE A 105 -10.80 -13.35 1.05
C ILE A 105 -11.54 -12.04 0.81
N VAL A 106 -12.84 -12.04 1.02
CA VAL A 106 -13.74 -10.94 0.63
C VAL A 106 -14.19 -10.03 1.77
N ASP A 107 -14.01 -10.48 3.01
CA ASP A 107 -14.39 -9.77 4.23
C ASP A 107 -13.47 -10.16 5.42
N ASN A 108 -13.79 -9.69 6.62
CA ASN A 108 -13.04 -9.99 7.84
C ASN A 108 -13.60 -11.19 8.63
N THR A 109 -14.54 -11.97 8.09
CA THR A 109 -14.93 -13.22 8.74
C THR A 109 -13.80 -14.23 8.72
N ALA A 110 -13.79 -15.18 9.67
CA ALA A 110 -12.75 -16.19 9.72
C ALA A 110 -12.80 -17.10 8.48
N ARG A 111 -11.77 -17.00 7.65
CA ARG A 111 -11.60 -17.78 6.42
C ARG A 111 -10.33 -18.62 6.48
N ASP A 112 -10.11 -19.29 7.60
CA ASP A 112 -8.86 -19.99 7.90
C ASP A 112 -8.47 -21.00 6.81
N ALA A 113 -9.43 -21.82 6.34
CA ALA A 113 -9.16 -22.79 5.28
C ALA A 113 -8.71 -22.12 3.97
N ALA A 114 -9.40 -21.07 3.52
CA ALA A 114 -9.02 -20.32 2.32
C ALA A 114 -7.66 -19.63 2.51
N SER A 115 -7.42 -19.09 3.70
CA SER A 115 -6.16 -18.43 4.07
C SER A 115 -4.94 -19.34 3.94
N HIS A 116 -5.06 -20.64 4.25
CA HIS A 116 -3.99 -21.63 4.07
C HIS A 116 -3.71 -21.99 2.61
N GLN A 117 -4.67 -21.74 1.71
CA GLN A 117 -4.57 -22.08 0.29
C GLN A 117 -4.13 -20.91 -0.59
N LEU A 118 -3.95 -19.71 -0.01
CA LEU A 118 -3.55 -18.53 -0.75
C LEU A 118 -2.23 -18.74 -1.49
N GLN A 119 -2.23 -18.43 -2.77
CA GLN A 119 -1.06 -18.48 -3.63
C GLN A 119 -0.23 -17.20 -3.48
N THR A 120 0.41 -17.05 -2.32
CA THR A 120 1.20 -15.86 -1.99
C THR A 120 2.52 -15.81 -2.77
N PHE A 121 3.09 -14.62 -2.95
CA PHE A 121 4.41 -14.47 -3.55
C PHE A 121 5.53 -15.10 -2.70
N ALA A 122 5.28 -15.41 -1.43
CA ALA A 122 6.25 -16.10 -0.57
C ALA A 122 6.51 -17.55 -1.01
N LEU A 123 5.52 -18.22 -1.61
CA LEU A 123 5.65 -19.60 -2.09
C LEU A 123 6.77 -19.76 -3.13
N PRO A 124 6.76 -19.04 -4.28
CA PRO A 124 7.83 -19.16 -5.26
C PRO A 124 9.18 -18.64 -4.73
N LEU A 125 9.21 -17.64 -3.85
CA LEU A 125 10.45 -17.18 -3.22
C LEU A 125 11.07 -18.28 -2.36
N ALA A 126 10.29 -18.95 -1.50
CA ALA A 126 10.77 -20.06 -0.69
C ALA A 126 11.25 -21.24 -1.55
N ALA A 127 10.51 -21.57 -2.61
CA ALA A 127 10.90 -22.61 -3.57
C ALA A 127 12.22 -22.28 -4.30
N ALA A 128 12.51 -20.98 -4.51
CA ALA A 128 13.77 -20.49 -5.07
C ALA A 128 14.91 -20.39 -4.05
N GLY A 129 14.71 -20.88 -2.82
CA GLY A 129 15.75 -20.92 -1.78
C GLY A 129 15.92 -19.63 -0.98
N TRP A 130 14.93 -18.71 -1.01
CA TRP A 130 14.95 -17.53 -0.17
C TRP A 130 14.58 -17.86 1.27
N ARG A 131 15.17 -17.14 2.22
CA ARG A 131 14.63 -17.08 3.57
C ARG A 131 13.44 -16.12 3.59
N THR A 132 12.27 -16.60 3.93
CA THR A 132 11.03 -15.85 3.91
C THR A 132 10.49 -15.70 5.32
N GLY A 133 10.32 -14.47 5.82
CA GLY A 133 9.81 -14.20 7.16
C GLY A 133 8.50 -13.43 7.13
N PHE A 134 7.53 -13.90 7.89
CA PHE A 134 6.31 -13.17 8.21
C PHE A 134 6.32 -12.76 9.69
N PHE A 135 5.99 -11.48 9.94
CA PHE A 135 5.98 -10.90 11.28
C PHE A 135 4.75 -10.02 11.47
N GLY A 136 3.87 -10.36 12.41
CA GLY A 136 2.77 -9.52 12.84
C GLY A 136 1.36 -9.99 12.53
N LYS A 137 0.51 -9.10 12.07
CA LYS A 137 -0.92 -9.32 11.84
C LYS A 137 -1.17 -9.98 10.49
N TRP A 138 -1.53 -11.27 10.51
CA TRP A 138 -1.99 -11.98 9.31
C TRP A 138 -3.43 -11.62 8.99
N HIS A 139 -4.34 -11.85 9.93
CA HIS A 139 -5.72 -11.38 9.95
C HIS A 139 -6.65 -11.93 8.85
N MET A 140 -6.29 -13.00 8.19
CA MET A 140 -7.19 -13.70 7.25
C MET A 140 -7.77 -14.94 7.92
N GLY A 141 -8.50 -14.72 9.03
CA GLY A 141 -9.01 -15.70 9.97
C GLY A 141 -8.39 -15.58 11.36
N ASN A 142 -8.75 -16.50 12.24
CA ASN A 142 -8.28 -16.56 13.63
C ASN A 142 -7.25 -17.67 13.89
N ASP A 143 -6.95 -18.50 12.91
CA ASP A 143 -5.84 -19.44 12.97
C ASP A 143 -4.52 -18.70 12.75
N ASP A 144 -3.65 -18.73 13.76
CA ASP A 144 -2.33 -18.09 13.76
C ASP A 144 -1.19 -19.04 13.38
N SER A 145 -1.50 -20.28 12.95
CA SER A 145 -0.51 -21.27 12.58
C SER A 145 0.30 -20.85 11.34
N PRO A 146 1.53 -21.37 11.15
CA PRO A 146 2.38 -21.00 10.02
C PRO A 146 1.69 -21.22 8.68
N ARG A 147 1.91 -20.29 7.74
CA ARG A 147 1.41 -20.38 6.38
C ARG A 147 2.47 -20.87 5.41
N PRO A 148 2.08 -21.63 4.37
CA PRO A 148 3.01 -22.09 3.34
C PRO A 148 3.82 -20.95 2.71
N GLY A 149 5.08 -21.20 2.40
CA GLY A 149 5.97 -20.22 1.79
C GLY A 149 6.76 -19.35 2.77
N PHE A 150 6.51 -19.44 4.08
CA PHE A 150 7.27 -18.71 5.11
C PHE A 150 8.18 -19.69 5.90
N THR A 151 9.48 -19.40 5.94
CA THR A 151 10.49 -20.17 6.67
C THR A 151 10.69 -19.70 8.11
N ARG A 152 10.21 -18.50 8.40
CA ARG A 152 10.08 -17.90 9.73
C ARG A 152 8.68 -17.32 9.88
N TRP A 153 8.03 -17.62 10.98
CA TRP A 153 6.66 -17.20 11.25
C TRP A 153 6.55 -16.63 12.65
N VAL A 154 6.13 -15.36 12.76
CA VAL A 154 5.82 -14.71 14.04
C VAL A 154 4.48 -13.98 13.87
N ALA A 155 3.38 -14.63 14.16
CA ALA A 155 2.06 -14.09 13.88
C ALA A 155 1.23 -13.91 15.15
N MET A 156 0.34 -12.93 15.09
CA MET A 156 -0.71 -12.71 16.09
C MET A 156 -2.01 -13.40 15.64
N ARG A 157 -2.80 -13.84 16.59
CA ARG A 157 -4.15 -14.35 16.33
C ARG A 157 -5.09 -13.17 16.00
N GLY A 158 -5.84 -13.25 14.90
CA GLY A 158 -6.81 -12.23 14.50
C GLY A 158 -6.22 -10.82 14.45
N GLN A 159 -6.76 -9.90 15.24
CA GLN A 159 -6.30 -8.51 15.33
C GLN A 159 -5.03 -8.34 16.18
N GLY A 160 -4.71 -9.32 17.04
CA GLY A 160 -3.61 -9.22 18.00
C GLY A 160 -3.84 -8.23 19.14
N GLU A 161 -2.93 -8.18 20.09
CA GLU A 161 -2.94 -7.35 21.29
C GLU A 161 -1.89 -6.23 21.16
N ALA A 162 -2.15 -5.06 21.73
CA ALA A 162 -1.24 -3.93 21.68
C ALA A 162 -0.04 -4.07 22.63
N SER A 163 -0.27 -4.68 23.79
CA SER A 163 0.74 -4.89 24.82
C SER A 163 0.76 -6.34 25.27
N ASP A 164 1.92 -6.83 25.63
CA ASP A 164 2.13 -8.19 26.11
C ASP A 164 1.46 -9.28 25.23
N PRO A 165 1.69 -9.23 23.90
CA PRO A 165 0.97 -10.10 22.96
C PRO A 165 1.36 -11.57 23.09
N GLN A 166 0.42 -12.44 22.69
CA GLN A 166 0.72 -13.82 22.39
C GLN A 166 1.05 -13.96 20.90
N PHE A 167 2.25 -14.42 20.58
CA PHE A 167 2.66 -14.75 19.22
C PHE A 167 2.65 -16.27 18.98
N ASN A 168 2.29 -16.68 17.78
CA ASN A 168 2.67 -17.99 17.28
C ASN A 168 4.04 -17.84 16.59
N ILE A 169 5.07 -18.44 17.19
CA ILE A 169 6.43 -18.45 16.69
C ILE A 169 6.71 -19.84 16.14
N ASP A 170 6.74 -19.97 14.79
CA ASP A 170 7.02 -21.23 14.08
C ASP A 170 6.18 -22.42 14.56
N GLY A 171 4.90 -22.19 14.90
CA GLY A 171 3.96 -23.20 15.39
C GLY A 171 3.84 -23.28 16.90
N THR A 172 4.64 -22.54 17.67
CA THR A 172 4.57 -22.51 19.13
C THR A 172 4.04 -21.16 19.62
N ARG A 173 3.00 -21.17 20.45
CA ARG A 173 2.46 -19.96 21.04
C ARG A 173 3.30 -19.52 22.24
N VAL A 174 3.79 -18.28 22.17
CA VAL A 174 4.67 -17.67 23.16
C VAL A 174 4.11 -16.31 23.58
N HIS A 175 3.91 -16.11 24.86
CA HIS A 175 3.54 -14.80 25.43
C HIS A 175 4.81 -13.98 25.65
N GLN A 176 4.87 -12.76 25.10
CA GLN A 176 6.01 -11.86 25.25
C GLN A 176 5.56 -10.55 25.91
N ARG A 177 6.36 -10.06 26.88
CA ARG A 177 6.08 -8.77 27.54
C ARG A 177 6.64 -7.61 26.74
N GLY A 178 5.84 -6.57 26.55
CA GLY A 178 6.24 -5.35 25.88
C GLY A 178 5.21 -4.84 24.88
N TYR A 179 5.57 -3.76 24.20
CA TYR A 179 4.73 -3.17 23.16
C TYR A 179 4.87 -3.92 21.83
N VAL A 180 3.76 -4.25 21.20
CA VAL A 180 3.72 -5.17 20.04
C VAL A 180 4.60 -4.73 18.89
N THR A 181 4.64 -3.42 18.58
CA THR A 181 5.47 -2.88 17.48
C THR A 181 6.96 -3.10 17.76
N ASP A 182 7.41 -2.91 19.01
CA ASP A 182 8.80 -3.11 19.40
C ASP A 182 9.21 -4.57 19.32
N LEU A 183 8.36 -5.47 19.84
CA LEU A 183 8.61 -6.91 19.82
C LEU A 183 8.68 -7.47 18.39
N LEU A 184 7.77 -7.04 17.51
CA LEU A 184 7.83 -7.40 16.08
C LEU A 184 9.12 -6.92 15.42
N THR A 185 9.55 -5.70 15.79
CA THR A 185 10.81 -5.11 15.28
C THR A 185 12.01 -5.93 15.73
N ASP A 186 12.04 -6.37 17.00
CA ASP A 186 13.11 -7.23 17.53
C ASP A 186 13.22 -8.53 16.71
N HIS A 187 12.10 -9.19 16.47
CA HIS A 187 12.06 -10.41 15.63
C HIS A 187 12.56 -10.18 14.20
N VAL A 188 12.21 -9.04 13.59
CA VAL A 188 12.68 -8.69 12.24
C VAL A 188 14.18 -8.40 12.23
N VAL A 189 14.69 -7.65 13.20
CA VAL A 189 16.12 -7.33 13.32
C VAL A 189 16.94 -8.61 13.50
N ASP A 190 16.48 -9.53 14.36
CA ASP A 190 17.13 -10.84 14.56
C ASP A 190 17.12 -11.67 13.29
N PHE A 191 16.00 -11.67 12.55
CA PHE A 191 15.90 -12.38 11.27
C PHE A 191 16.86 -11.81 10.23
N VAL A 192 16.96 -10.47 10.09
CA VAL A 192 17.86 -9.79 9.18
C VAL A 192 19.31 -10.14 9.50
N ARG A 193 19.72 -10.01 10.78
CA ARG A 193 21.07 -10.35 11.24
C ARG A 193 21.43 -11.83 11.00
N GLY A 194 20.46 -12.73 11.19
CA GLY A 194 20.63 -14.16 10.96
C GLY A 194 20.59 -14.58 9.49
N SER A 195 20.37 -13.64 8.53
CA SER A 195 20.20 -13.97 7.10
C SER A 195 21.44 -13.70 6.24
N SER A 196 22.60 -13.47 6.86
CA SER A 196 23.84 -13.16 6.14
C SER A 196 24.17 -14.18 5.04
N GLY A 197 24.43 -13.66 3.84
CA GLY A 197 24.87 -14.47 2.68
C GLY A 197 23.76 -15.15 1.88
N GLN A 198 22.51 -15.15 2.36
CA GLN A 198 21.35 -15.73 1.67
C GLN A 198 20.32 -14.63 1.37
N PRO A 199 19.70 -14.60 0.18
CA PRO A 199 18.63 -13.64 -0.09
C PRO A 199 17.45 -13.89 0.85
N PHE A 200 16.87 -12.82 1.35
CA PHE A 200 15.73 -12.91 2.26
C PHE A 200 14.59 -11.96 1.90
N MET A 201 13.41 -12.33 2.32
CA MET A 201 12.20 -11.52 2.27
C MET A 201 11.61 -11.43 3.67
N VAL A 202 11.36 -10.19 4.12
CA VAL A 202 10.61 -9.86 5.34
C VAL A 202 9.26 -9.26 4.93
N PHE A 203 8.18 -9.80 5.48
CA PHE A 203 6.86 -9.19 5.45
C PHE A 203 6.49 -8.81 6.89
N LEU A 204 6.70 -7.54 7.24
CA LEU A 204 6.35 -6.99 8.54
C LEU A 204 4.99 -6.31 8.46
N ALA A 205 4.00 -6.89 9.10
CA ALA A 205 2.62 -6.41 9.12
C ALA A 205 2.29 -5.88 10.54
N HIS A 206 2.51 -4.59 10.75
CA HIS A 206 2.20 -3.95 12.03
C HIS A 206 0.70 -4.00 12.33
N LYS A 207 0.35 -4.13 13.64
CA LYS A 207 -1.00 -3.87 14.14
C LYS A 207 -1.31 -2.37 14.20
N ALA A 208 -0.31 -1.54 14.43
CA ALA A 208 -0.47 -0.09 14.42
C ALA A 208 -0.86 0.38 13.00
N LEU A 209 -1.84 1.23 12.87
CA LEU A 209 -2.56 2.13 13.77
C LEU A 209 -3.98 1.63 14.18
N HIS A 210 -4.22 0.34 14.15
CA HIS A 210 -5.53 -0.25 14.44
C HIS A 210 -5.86 -0.20 15.95
N PRO A 211 -7.13 -0.04 16.35
CA PRO A 211 -7.51 -0.08 17.76
C PRO A 211 -7.23 -1.44 18.40
N ASN A 212 -7.13 -1.44 19.72
CA ASN A 212 -6.87 -2.65 20.51
C ASN A 212 -8.17 -3.43 20.75
N VAL A 213 -8.46 -4.35 19.85
CA VAL A 213 -9.67 -5.18 19.88
C VAL A 213 -9.33 -6.64 19.57
N VAL A 214 -10.14 -7.56 20.08
CA VAL A 214 -10.16 -8.95 19.60
C VAL A 214 -11.19 -9.11 18.52
N GLN A 215 -10.96 -10.03 17.58
CA GLN A 215 -11.92 -10.36 16.53
C GLN A 215 -12.49 -11.74 16.75
N ARG A 216 -13.80 -11.87 16.53
CA ARG A 216 -14.53 -13.15 16.53
C ARG A 216 -14.61 -13.74 15.13
N ASP A 217 -15.04 -14.99 15.03
CA ASP A 217 -15.08 -15.71 13.75
C ASP A 217 -16.07 -15.10 12.74
N ASP A 218 -17.11 -14.41 13.22
CA ASP A 218 -18.07 -13.66 12.41
C ASP A 218 -17.57 -12.29 11.94
N GLY A 219 -16.33 -11.94 12.27
CA GLY A 219 -15.71 -10.64 11.95
C GLY A 219 -16.02 -9.54 12.96
N SER A 220 -16.93 -9.76 13.91
CA SER A 220 -17.23 -8.78 14.97
C SER A 220 -16.04 -8.62 15.92
N THR A 221 -15.97 -7.46 16.58
CA THR A 221 -14.88 -7.13 17.49
C THR A 221 -15.36 -7.01 18.94
N GLY A 222 -14.41 -7.05 19.87
CA GLY A 222 -14.66 -6.84 21.29
C GLY A 222 -13.40 -6.35 22.01
N ALA A 223 -13.53 -5.95 23.27
CA ALA A 223 -12.40 -5.52 24.08
C ALA A 223 -11.38 -6.64 24.31
N VAL A 224 -10.10 -6.27 24.38
CA VAL A 224 -9.01 -7.15 24.83
C VAL A 224 -9.05 -7.21 26.36
N ALA A 225 -9.22 -8.40 26.91
CA ALA A 225 -9.35 -8.57 28.37
C ALA A 225 -8.10 -8.03 29.11
N GLY A 226 -8.33 -7.16 30.08
CA GLY A 226 -7.27 -6.60 30.93
C GLY A 226 -6.35 -5.59 30.25
N GLN A 227 -6.68 -5.13 29.04
CA GLN A 227 -5.91 -4.09 28.35
C GLN A 227 -6.77 -2.85 28.07
N PRO A 228 -6.14 -1.67 27.82
CA PRO A 228 -6.86 -0.48 27.39
C PRO A 228 -7.59 -0.72 26.06
N GLU A 229 -8.79 -0.15 25.93
CA GLU A 229 -9.57 -0.13 24.71
C GLU A 229 -9.10 1.02 23.77
N GLY A 230 -9.50 0.96 22.51
CA GLY A 230 -9.21 1.99 21.52
C GLY A 230 -7.77 1.99 21.05
N PHE A 231 -7.24 3.16 20.77
CA PHE A 231 -5.89 3.32 20.21
C PHE A 231 -4.85 3.40 21.33
N VAL A 232 -3.88 2.48 21.32
CA VAL A 232 -2.90 2.31 22.40
C VAL A 232 -1.49 2.62 21.87
N PRO A 233 -0.99 3.86 22.06
CA PRO A 233 0.39 4.22 21.72
C PRO A 233 1.39 3.49 22.62
N ALA A 234 2.65 3.39 22.15
CA ALA A 234 3.73 2.97 23.02
C ALA A 234 3.86 3.93 24.23
N PRO A 235 4.15 3.42 25.44
CA PRO A 235 4.20 4.26 26.67
C PRO A 235 5.07 5.50 26.53
N ARG A 236 6.18 5.42 25.78
CA ARG A 236 7.09 6.55 25.52
C ARG A 236 6.53 7.63 24.61
N HIS A 237 5.45 7.34 23.87
CA HIS A 237 4.81 8.26 22.92
C HIS A 237 3.46 8.76 23.41
N GLN A 238 2.91 8.15 24.45
CA GLN A 238 1.61 8.51 24.99
C GLN A 238 1.57 9.98 25.42
N GLY A 239 0.61 10.74 24.88
CA GLY A 239 0.44 12.16 25.15
C GLY A 239 1.40 13.10 24.40
N ARG A 240 2.23 12.57 23.47
CA ARG A 240 3.13 13.38 22.66
C ARG A 240 2.42 14.49 21.90
N TYR A 241 1.20 14.20 21.44
CA TYR A 241 0.37 15.13 20.67
C TYR A 241 -0.85 15.65 21.43
N ALA A 242 -0.86 15.58 22.78
CA ALA A 242 -2.01 15.95 23.60
C ALA A 242 -2.58 17.35 23.31
N ASN A 243 -1.72 18.32 22.97
CA ASN A 243 -2.09 19.69 22.67
C ASN A 243 -2.11 20.02 21.16
N ALA A 244 -1.88 19.05 20.29
CA ALA A 244 -1.88 19.27 18.86
C ALA A 244 -3.32 19.49 18.34
N VAL A 245 -3.48 20.47 17.45
CA VAL A 245 -4.74 20.71 16.75
C VAL A 245 -4.84 19.73 15.59
N VAL A 246 -5.81 18.85 15.65
CA VAL A 246 -6.05 17.86 14.58
C VAL A 246 -6.52 18.58 13.31
N PRO A 247 -5.81 18.45 12.18
CA PRO A 247 -6.26 19.03 10.93
C PRO A 247 -7.53 18.33 10.47
N ARG A 248 -8.56 19.10 10.14
CA ARG A 248 -9.83 18.57 9.61
C ARG A 248 -9.99 19.01 8.16
N ARG A 249 -10.35 18.07 7.31
CA ARG A 249 -10.65 18.34 5.91
C ARG A 249 -12.01 19.04 5.76
N PRO A 250 -12.27 19.74 4.64
CA PRO A 250 -13.54 20.44 4.40
C PRO A 250 -14.78 19.56 4.54
N ASN A 251 -14.69 18.27 4.28
CA ASN A 251 -15.80 17.31 4.39
C ASN A 251 -15.97 16.71 5.80
N ALA A 252 -15.19 17.13 6.79
CA ALA A 252 -15.32 16.63 8.17
C ALA A 252 -16.35 17.44 9.02
N GLY A 253 -16.64 18.69 8.67
CA GLY A 253 -17.51 19.56 9.45
C GLY A 253 -18.97 19.65 8.98
N PRO A 254 -19.23 19.82 7.68
CA PRO A 254 -20.59 20.00 7.16
C PRO A 254 -21.46 18.76 7.33
N PRO A 255 -22.80 18.92 7.43
CA PRO A 255 -23.73 17.81 7.34
C PRO A 255 -23.54 17.06 6.02
N VAL A 256 -23.62 15.74 6.08
CA VAL A 256 -23.53 14.89 4.89
C VAL A 256 -24.71 15.13 3.98
N ALA A 257 -24.46 15.34 2.70
CA ALA A 257 -25.50 15.55 1.68
C ALA A 257 -25.15 14.78 0.40
N GLY A 258 -26.17 14.42 -0.36
CA GLY A 258 -26.01 13.77 -1.67
C GLY A 258 -25.42 12.35 -1.62
N LYS A 259 -25.44 11.70 -0.46
CA LYS A 259 -24.94 10.34 -0.25
C LYS A 259 -26.10 9.42 0.20
N PRO A 260 -26.97 9.00 -0.74
CA PRO A 260 -28.24 8.34 -0.38
C PRO A 260 -28.02 7.06 0.41
N ALA A 261 -27.00 6.25 0.07
CA ALA A 261 -26.69 5.02 0.78
C ALA A 261 -26.31 5.27 2.24
N LEU A 262 -25.50 6.29 2.53
CA LEU A 262 -25.10 6.65 3.89
C LEU A 262 -26.23 7.31 4.70
N LEU A 263 -27.11 8.05 4.03
CA LEU A 263 -28.18 8.83 4.66
C LEU A 263 -29.47 8.04 4.85
N ARG A 264 -29.53 6.77 4.40
CA ARG A 264 -30.73 5.94 4.59
C ARG A 264 -31.00 5.72 6.07
N ALA A 265 -32.26 5.69 6.46
CA ALA A 265 -32.66 5.33 7.80
C ALA A 265 -32.38 3.85 8.07
N ILE A 266 -31.76 3.57 9.21
CA ILE A 266 -31.45 2.22 9.68
C ILE A 266 -31.89 2.13 11.14
N ASP A 267 -32.73 1.14 11.46
CA ASP A 267 -33.22 0.95 12.81
C ASP A 267 -32.09 0.77 13.83
N GLY A 268 -32.15 1.54 14.91
CA GLY A 268 -31.14 1.48 15.98
C GLY A 268 -29.80 2.15 15.65
N VAL A 269 -29.65 2.78 14.47
CA VAL A 269 -28.42 3.51 14.08
C VAL A 269 -28.68 5.01 14.12
N ALA A 270 -27.91 5.73 14.93
CA ALA A 270 -28.01 7.20 14.99
C ALA A 270 -27.71 7.83 13.62
N PRO A 271 -28.41 8.92 13.22
CA PRO A 271 -28.05 9.67 12.04
C PRO A 271 -26.60 10.16 12.08
N LEU A 272 -25.99 10.34 10.90
CA LEU A 272 -24.66 10.94 10.80
C LEU A 272 -24.67 12.35 11.40
N GLY A 273 -23.64 12.65 12.16
CA GLY A 273 -23.47 13.91 12.84
C GLY A 273 -22.10 14.01 13.52
N PRO A 274 -21.81 15.13 14.19
CA PRO A 274 -20.53 15.31 14.89
C PRO A 274 -20.21 14.19 15.89
N GLY A 275 -21.23 13.57 16.47
CA GLY A 275 -21.07 12.46 17.43
C GLY A 275 -20.74 11.12 16.80
N THR A 276 -20.82 10.98 15.45
CA THR A 276 -20.41 9.78 14.72
C THR A 276 -19.02 9.91 14.10
N ALA A 277 -18.43 11.10 14.12
CA ALA A 277 -17.09 11.36 13.61
C ALA A 277 -16.00 10.89 14.57
N THR A 278 -14.82 10.60 14.04
CA THR A 278 -13.65 10.23 14.86
C THR A 278 -13.25 11.39 15.79
N PRO A 279 -13.20 11.16 17.11
CA PRO A 279 -12.77 12.17 18.08
C PRO A 279 -11.31 12.58 17.87
N ASP A 280 -10.96 13.84 18.21
CA ASP A 280 -9.59 14.33 18.12
C ASP A 280 -8.60 13.52 18.95
N GLN A 281 -9.02 13.03 20.11
CA GLN A 281 -8.18 12.20 20.96
C GLN A 281 -7.77 10.90 20.27
N ASP A 282 -8.67 10.29 19.49
CA ASP A 282 -8.41 9.04 18.81
C ASP A 282 -7.46 9.28 17.62
N VAL A 283 -7.64 10.40 16.90
CA VAL A 283 -6.70 10.80 15.83
C VAL A 283 -5.31 11.02 16.42
N ARG A 284 -5.18 11.75 17.54
CA ARG A 284 -3.88 11.97 18.19
C ARG A 284 -3.24 10.65 18.64
N ALA A 285 -4.01 9.77 19.28
CA ALA A 285 -3.50 8.48 19.73
C ALA A 285 -3.02 7.60 18.57
N ARG A 286 -3.75 7.60 17.43
CA ARG A 286 -3.31 6.91 16.20
C ARG A 286 -1.97 7.45 15.70
N LEU A 287 -1.83 8.77 15.64
CA LEU A 287 -0.61 9.43 15.19
C LEU A 287 0.56 9.23 16.17
N GLU A 288 0.29 9.08 17.47
CA GLU A 288 1.27 8.67 18.47
C GLU A 288 1.73 7.21 18.27
N MET A 289 0.83 6.30 17.84
CA MET A 289 1.20 4.93 17.47
C MET A 289 2.15 4.89 16.27
N LEU A 290 2.02 5.82 15.32
CA LEU A 290 2.87 5.91 14.13
C LEU A 290 4.34 6.18 14.48
N LEU A 291 4.61 6.87 15.58
CA LEU A 291 5.99 7.12 16.03
C LEU A 291 6.76 5.82 16.30
N ALA A 292 6.11 4.83 16.89
CA ALA A 292 6.74 3.51 17.10
C ALA A 292 6.98 2.76 15.79
N VAL A 293 6.14 2.95 14.78
CA VAL A 293 6.35 2.39 13.43
C VAL A 293 7.55 3.06 12.75
N ASP A 294 7.70 4.37 12.88
CA ASP A 294 8.85 5.09 12.34
C ASP A 294 10.17 4.63 13.00
N GLU A 295 10.17 4.49 14.32
CA GLU A 295 11.30 3.92 15.08
C GLU A 295 11.60 2.46 14.66
N SER A 296 10.57 1.65 14.41
CA SER A 296 10.72 0.30 13.89
C SER A 296 11.47 0.28 12.57
N LEU A 297 11.05 1.13 11.61
CA LEU A 297 11.73 1.26 10.33
C LEU A 297 13.19 1.72 10.52
N ALA A 298 13.45 2.70 11.40
CA ALA A 298 14.80 3.15 11.68
C ALA A 298 15.70 2.02 12.17
N ARG A 299 15.22 1.16 13.08
CA ARG A 299 15.96 0.02 13.62
C ARG A 299 16.22 -1.06 12.57
N ILE A 300 15.26 -1.32 11.69
CA ILE A 300 15.41 -2.27 10.58
C ILE A 300 16.46 -1.76 9.59
N VAL A 301 16.39 -0.49 9.21
CA VAL A 301 17.39 0.15 8.32
C VAL A 301 18.77 0.10 8.96
N GLN A 302 18.90 0.40 10.26
CA GLN A 302 20.16 0.29 10.97
C GLN A 302 20.71 -1.14 10.94
N ALA A 303 19.90 -2.16 11.18
CA ALA A 303 20.35 -3.57 11.10
C ALA A 303 20.84 -3.95 9.70
N LEU A 304 20.19 -3.42 8.64
CA LEU A 304 20.63 -3.60 7.25
C LEU A 304 21.93 -2.84 6.94
N GLU A 305 22.17 -1.67 7.55
CA GLU A 305 23.42 -0.91 7.44
C GLU A 305 24.56 -1.68 8.13
N GLU A 306 24.35 -2.12 9.36
CA GLU A 306 25.32 -2.88 10.15
C GLU A 306 25.74 -4.20 9.49
N SER A 307 24.82 -4.86 8.80
CA SER A 307 25.10 -6.09 8.04
C SER A 307 25.67 -5.85 6.64
N GLY A 308 25.76 -4.58 6.19
CA GLY A 308 26.20 -4.23 4.83
C GLY A 308 25.16 -4.56 3.74
N GLU A 309 23.91 -4.86 4.10
CA GLU A 309 22.87 -5.34 3.19
C GLU A 309 21.94 -4.22 2.67
N LEU A 310 21.98 -3.01 3.25
CA LEU A 310 21.04 -1.93 2.91
C LEU A 310 21.07 -1.54 1.43
N ALA A 311 22.25 -1.48 0.83
CA ALA A 311 22.41 -1.08 -0.58
C ALA A 311 21.75 -2.06 -1.55
N ARG A 312 21.62 -3.32 -1.17
CA ARG A 312 21.02 -4.39 -1.98
C ARG A 312 19.63 -4.81 -1.49
N THR A 313 19.04 -4.09 -0.56
CA THR A 313 17.69 -4.36 -0.03
C THR A 313 16.68 -3.41 -0.64
N ALA A 314 15.64 -3.97 -1.25
CA ALA A 314 14.44 -3.24 -1.66
C ALA A 314 13.50 -3.14 -0.45
N ILE A 315 13.18 -1.91 -0.04
CA ILE A 315 12.29 -1.64 1.10
C ILE A 315 11.02 -1.00 0.56
N PHE A 316 9.88 -1.63 0.84
CA PHE A 316 8.53 -1.15 0.55
C PHE A 316 7.87 -0.74 1.86
N LEU A 317 7.27 0.44 1.91
CA LEU A 317 6.39 0.87 2.98
C LEU A 317 5.03 1.21 2.38
N THR A 318 3.97 0.62 2.92
CA THR A 318 2.59 0.86 2.47
C THR A 318 1.59 0.61 3.59
N SER A 319 0.30 0.80 3.28
CA SER A 319 -0.83 0.46 4.14
C SER A 319 -1.75 -0.55 3.45
N ASP A 320 -2.54 -1.27 4.24
CA ASP A 320 -3.63 -2.08 3.71
C ASP A 320 -4.81 -1.21 3.21
N HIS A 321 -5.16 -0.13 3.92
CA HIS A 321 -6.11 0.92 3.52
C HIS A 321 -5.97 2.15 4.42
N GLY A 322 -6.75 3.21 4.15
CA GLY A 322 -6.77 4.41 4.97
C GLY A 322 -7.84 4.36 6.09
N TYR A 323 -8.21 5.54 6.59
CA TYR A 323 -9.14 5.70 7.72
C TYR A 323 -9.89 7.03 7.61
N PHE A 324 -11.06 7.16 8.27
CA PHE A 324 -11.77 8.43 8.39
C PHE A 324 -11.38 9.16 9.68
N TYR A 325 -11.10 10.45 9.54
CA TYR A 325 -10.91 11.38 10.65
C TYR A 325 -12.13 12.31 10.80
N GLY A 326 -13.32 11.76 10.60
CA GLY A 326 -14.59 12.49 10.64
C GLY A 326 -15.05 13.04 9.30
N GLU A 327 -14.33 12.76 8.22
CA GLU A 327 -14.81 13.06 6.87
C GLU A 327 -16.13 12.34 6.65
N HIS A 328 -17.09 13.05 6.04
CA HIS A 328 -18.48 12.60 5.89
C HIS A 328 -19.13 12.19 7.22
N GLN A 329 -18.64 12.70 8.35
CA GLN A 329 -19.06 12.35 9.71
C GLN A 329 -18.89 10.85 10.05
N LEU A 330 -17.92 10.19 9.40
CA LEU A 330 -17.59 8.78 9.56
C LEU A 330 -16.40 8.57 10.51
N ASN A 331 -16.27 7.35 11.00
CA ASN A 331 -15.25 6.89 11.91
C ASN A 331 -14.71 5.53 11.44
N GLU A 332 -15.16 4.44 12.05
CA GLU A 332 -14.66 3.09 11.79
C GLU A 332 -15.22 2.44 10.52
N GLU A 333 -16.17 3.09 9.87
CA GLU A 333 -16.82 2.60 8.64
C GLU A 333 -15.89 2.73 7.40
N ARG A 334 -14.62 2.43 7.55
CA ARG A 334 -13.53 2.61 6.58
C ARG A 334 -13.54 1.66 5.38
N ARG A 335 -14.68 1.06 5.08
CA ARG A 335 -14.86 0.12 3.95
C ARG A 335 -15.34 0.79 2.67
N LEU A 336 -15.57 2.10 2.71
CA LEU A 336 -16.18 2.86 1.63
C LEU A 336 -15.17 3.31 0.58
N ALA A 337 -15.63 3.62 -0.64
CA ALA A 337 -14.77 3.95 -1.78
C ALA A 337 -14.28 5.41 -1.81
N TYR A 338 -14.26 6.12 -0.67
CA TYR A 338 -13.77 7.50 -0.62
C TYR A 338 -12.25 7.57 -0.57
N GLU A 339 -11.66 8.69 -1.04
CA GLU A 339 -10.19 8.85 -1.13
C GLU A 339 -9.49 8.63 0.23
N GLU A 340 -10.15 8.97 1.35
CA GLU A 340 -9.61 8.79 2.71
C GLU A 340 -9.31 7.33 3.05
N THR A 341 -10.01 6.41 2.45
CA THR A 341 -9.93 4.97 2.77
C THR A 341 -9.24 4.16 1.69
N ILE A 342 -9.44 4.52 0.41
CA ILE A 342 -8.83 3.77 -0.69
C ILE A 342 -7.42 4.23 -1.04
N ARG A 343 -7.07 5.50 -0.80
CA ARG A 343 -5.74 6.02 -1.09
C ARG A 343 -4.79 5.74 0.06
N ILE A 344 -3.64 5.15 -0.28
CA ILE A 344 -2.63 4.68 0.68
C ILE A 344 -1.26 5.26 0.35
N PRO A 345 -0.33 5.35 1.33
CA PRO A 345 1.06 5.61 1.03
C PRO A 345 1.67 4.40 0.32
N LEU A 346 2.57 4.66 -0.62
CA LEU A 346 3.48 3.65 -1.17
C LEU A 346 4.83 4.29 -1.42
N ILE A 347 5.81 3.86 -0.65
CA ILE A 347 7.20 4.30 -0.73
C ILE A 347 8.07 3.09 -1.04
N VAL A 348 8.96 3.21 -2.03
CA VAL A 348 9.85 2.13 -2.44
C VAL A 348 11.29 2.66 -2.51
N ARG A 349 12.20 2.08 -1.72
CA ARG A 349 13.62 2.38 -1.78
C ARG A 349 14.39 1.17 -2.31
N TYR A 350 15.08 1.34 -3.42
CA TYR A 350 16.02 0.36 -3.95
C TYR A 350 17.01 1.06 -4.91
N PRO A 351 18.12 1.62 -4.40
CA PRO A 351 19.03 2.49 -5.19
C PRO A 351 19.49 1.92 -6.53
N PRO A 352 19.65 0.57 -6.71
CA PRO A 352 20.04 0.04 -8.01
C PRO A 352 18.99 0.21 -9.14
N ARG A 353 17.73 0.51 -8.80
CA ARG A 353 16.61 0.58 -9.75
C ARG A 353 15.70 1.79 -9.56
N VAL A 354 15.76 2.46 -8.42
CA VAL A 354 14.85 3.53 -8.01
C VAL A 354 15.64 4.80 -7.80
N ALA A 355 15.31 5.85 -8.55
CA ALA A 355 15.92 7.16 -8.37
C ALA A 355 15.46 7.79 -7.05
N ALA A 356 16.40 8.37 -6.30
CA ALA A 356 16.09 9.07 -5.06
C ALA A 356 15.19 10.28 -5.31
N GLY A 357 14.18 10.45 -4.48
CA GLY A 357 13.23 11.56 -4.54
C GLY A 357 12.21 11.46 -5.69
N ALA A 358 12.13 10.33 -6.40
CA ALA A 358 11.16 10.14 -7.47
C ALA A 358 9.72 10.18 -6.93
N THR A 359 8.82 10.79 -7.70
CA THR A 359 7.39 10.92 -7.34
C THR A 359 6.48 10.48 -8.49
N PRO A 360 6.42 9.17 -8.82
CA PRO A 360 5.58 8.68 -9.90
C PRO A 360 4.11 9.06 -9.68
N VAL A 361 3.45 9.54 -10.76
CA VAL A 361 2.04 9.96 -10.74
C VAL A 361 1.09 8.90 -11.29
N ALA A 362 1.61 7.81 -11.81
CA ALA A 362 0.82 6.69 -12.32
C ALA A 362 -0.08 6.10 -11.22
N MET A 363 -1.31 5.70 -11.58
CA MET A 363 -2.21 5.01 -10.65
C MET A 363 -1.75 3.58 -10.43
N VAL A 364 -1.43 3.24 -9.19
CA VAL A 364 -0.99 1.90 -8.78
C VAL A 364 -1.90 1.35 -7.69
N GLN A 365 -1.94 0.04 -7.54
CA GLN A 365 -2.80 -0.62 -6.57
C GLN A 365 -2.05 -1.68 -5.77
N THR A 366 -2.62 -2.11 -4.65
CA THR A 366 -2.07 -3.16 -3.79
C THR A 366 -1.78 -4.47 -4.53
N ILE A 367 -2.55 -4.82 -5.58
CA ILE A 367 -2.29 -6.00 -6.43
C ILE A 367 -0.95 -5.95 -7.18
N ASP A 368 -0.34 -4.78 -7.33
CA ASP A 368 0.90 -4.59 -8.09
C ASP A 368 2.15 -5.00 -7.30
N LEU A 369 2.01 -5.16 -5.97
CA LEU A 369 3.16 -5.47 -5.11
C LEU A 369 3.71 -6.88 -5.34
N ALA A 370 2.85 -7.89 -5.40
CA ALA A 370 3.28 -9.28 -5.59
C ALA A 370 4.07 -9.48 -6.89
N PRO A 371 3.59 -9.07 -8.08
CA PRO A 371 4.36 -9.21 -9.31
C PRO A 371 5.64 -8.35 -9.30
N THR A 372 5.65 -7.18 -8.64
CA THR A 372 6.86 -6.35 -8.49
C THR A 372 7.93 -7.07 -7.66
N ILE A 373 7.55 -7.66 -6.56
CA ILE A 373 8.44 -8.40 -5.65
C ILE A 373 9.07 -9.60 -6.39
N LEU A 374 8.28 -10.37 -7.11
CA LEU A 374 8.75 -11.53 -7.84
C LEU A 374 9.67 -11.16 -9.00
N GLU A 375 9.37 -10.10 -9.73
CA GLU A 375 10.24 -9.60 -10.79
C GLU A 375 11.57 -9.05 -10.25
N LEU A 376 11.54 -8.30 -9.12
CA LEU A 376 12.75 -7.88 -8.42
C LEU A 376 13.62 -9.07 -7.99
N ALA A 377 12.98 -10.09 -7.45
CA ALA A 377 13.64 -11.31 -7.02
C ALA A 377 14.17 -12.16 -8.19
N ARG A 378 13.75 -11.89 -9.43
CA ARG A 378 14.01 -12.70 -10.62
C ARG A 378 13.51 -14.14 -10.45
N VAL A 379 12.40 -14.32 -9.76
CA VAL A 379 11.75 -15.59 -9.51
C VAL A 379 10.55 -15.74 -10.42
N ALA A 380 10.47 -16.86 -11.14
CA ALA A 380 9.33 -17.15 -12.00
C ALA A 380 8.04 -17.28 -11.16
N ASP A 381 6.97 -16.68 -11.66
CA ASP A 381 5.68 -16.77 -11.02
C ASP A 381 4.85 -17.90 -11.67
N PRO A 382 4.48 -18.93 -10.91
CA PRO A 382 3.65 -20.02 -11.46
C PRO A 382 2.16 -19.67 -11.51
N VAL A 383 1.77 -18.50 -11.00
CA VAL A 383 0.38 -18.07 -10.86
C VAL A 383 0.15 -16.81 -11.69
N GLU A 384 -0.96 -16.79 -12.45
CA GLU A 384 -1.40 -15.56 -13.09
C GLU A 384 -1.88 -14.56 -12.05
N ARG A 385 -1.26 -13.37 -12.04
CA ARG A 385 -1.63 -12.27 -11.14
C ARG A 385 -2.30 -11.16 -11.94
N GLN A 386 -3.28 -10.53 -11.31
CA GLN A 386 -4.04 -9.43 -11.94
C GLN A 386 -3.33 -8.08 -11.82
N GLY A 387 -2.33 -7.98 -10.94
CA GLY A 387 -1.46 -6.81 -10.79
C GLY A 387 -0.40 -6.71 -11.88
N ARG A 388 0.27 -5.55 -11.97
CA ARG A 388 1.36 -5.26 -12.90
C ARG A 388 2.59 -4.85 -12.12
N SER A 389 3.77 -5.32 -12.53
CA SER A 389 5.02 -4.90 -11.90
C SER A 389 5.24 -3.39 -12.00
N LEU A 390 5.64 -2.79 -10.89
CA LEU A 390 5.96 -1.36 -10.77
C LEU A 390 7.37 -1.03 -11.26
N LEU A 391 8.20 -2.02 -11.60
CA LEU A 391 9.62 -1.80 -11.94
C LEU A 391 9.84 -0.79 -13.07
N PRO A 392 9.06 -0.77 -14.17
CA PRO A 392 9.22 0.25 -15.19
C PRO A 392 9.00 1.67 -14.65
N LEU A 393 7.96 1.86 -13.82
CA LEU A 393 7.67 3.16 -13.20
C LEU A 393 8.76 3.58 -12.20
N LEU A 394 9.30 2.64 -11.45
CA LEU A 394 10.38 2.85 -10.49
C LEU A 394 11.71 3.17 -11.18
N GLY A 395 11.94 2.62 -12.39
CA GLY A 395 13.08 2.94 -13.24
C GLY A 395 12.97 4.28 -13.95
N GLY A 396 11.79 4.92 -13.90
CA GLY A 396 11.52 6.17 -14.60
C GLY A 396 11.18 5.97 -16.09
N ASP A 397 10.82 4.75 -16.48
CA ASP A 397 10.45 4.46 -17.87
C ASP A 397 9.07 5.06 -18.20
N GLU A 398 8.97 5.69 -19.36
CA GLU A 398 7.69 6.10 -19.94
C GLU A 398 7.01 4.89 -20.59
N VAL A 399 6.14 4.24 -19.86
CA VAL A 399 5.42 3.06 -20.36
C VAL A 399 3.90 3.30 -20.33
N PRO A 400 3.15 2.71 -21.27
CA PRO A 400 1.69 2.72 -21.19
C PRO A 400 1.22 2.12 -19.87
N TRP A 401 0.46 2.90 -19.10
CA TRP A 401 -0.05 2.48 -17.79
C TRP A 401 -1.56 2.64 -17.73
N ARG A 402 -2.18 2.00 -16.71
CA ARG A 402 -3.63 2.08 -16.50
C ARG A 402 -4.08 3.53 -16.26
N GLN A 403 -5.24 3.89 -16.81
CA GLN A 403 -5.87 5.20 -16.63
C GLN A 403 -7.04 5.14 -15.66
N SER A 404 -7.41 3.94 -15.20
CA SER A 404 -8.50 3.67 -14.27
C SER A 404 -8.16 2.46 -13.42
N ILE A 405 -8.82 2.38 -12.26
CA ILE A 405 -8.71 1.28 -11.32
C ILE A 405 -10.09 0.80 -10.89
N LEU A 406 -10.18 -0.50 -10.59
CA LEU A 406 -11.32 -1.11 -9.93
C LEU A 406 -11.09 -1.08 -8.42
N VAL A 407 -12.10 -0.65 -7.68
CA VAL A 407 -12.18 -0.80 -6.22
C VAL A 407 -13.46 -1.56 -5.90
N GLU A 408 -13.36 -2.55 -5.02
CA GLU A 408 -14.49 -3.40 -4.68
C GLU A 408 -14.63 -3.59 -3.17
N TYR A 409 -15.84 -3.81 -2.73
CA TYR A 409 -16.14 -4.23 -1.38
C TYR A 409 -17.38 -5.11 -1.37
N ARG A 410 -17.32 -6.22 -0.66
CA ARG A 410 -18.50 -7.03 -0.32
C ARG A 410 -18.98 -6.63 1.06
N SER A 411 -20.29 -6.35 1.17
CA SER A 411 -20.89 -5.94 2.42
C SER A 411 -20.65 -6.99 3.51
N ASP A 412 -20.14 -6.53 4.66
CA ASP A 412 -20.14 -7.31 5.90
C ASP A 412 -21.26 -6.83 6.85
N THR A 413 -21.45 -7.54 7.92
CA THR A 413 -22.53 -7.26 8.90
C THR A 413 -22.04 -6.53 10.15
N VAL A 414 -20.74 -6.20 10.23
CA VAL A 414 -20.10 -5.70 11.46
C VAL A 414 -20.55 -4.30 11.82
N PHE A 415 -20.68 -3.43 10.81
CA PHE A 415 -21.11 -2.04 11.01
C PHE A 415 -22.50 -1.82 10.40
N PRO A 416 -23.54 -1.67 11.24
CA PRO A 416 -24.93 -1.55 10.76
C PRO A 416 -25.13 -0.44 9.74
N ARG A 417 -24.40 0.70 9.86
CA ARG A 417 -24.52 1.83 8.93
C ARG A 417 -24.18 1.48 7.49
N ILE A 418 -23.18 0.64 7.28
CA ILE A 418 -22.69 0.27 5.95
C ILE A 418 -23.12 -1.13 5.52
N ARG A 419 -24.03 -1.76 6.27
CA ARG A 419 -24.66 -3.00 5.83
C ARG A 419 -25.34 -2.79 4.48
N ASP A 420 -25.28 -3.77 3.62
CA ASP A 420 -25.82 -3.75 2.25
C ASP A 420 -25.20 -2.66 1.34
N MET A 421 -24.06 -2.11 1.73
CA MET A 421 -23.30 -1.15 0.93
C MET A 421 -22.12 -1.81 0.20
N GLY A 422 -22.28 -3.06 -0.25
CA GLY A 422 -21.34 -3.68 -1.18
C GLY A 422 -21.30 -2.88 -2.49
N TYR A 423 -20.12 -2.72 -3.07
CA TYR A 423 -19.96 -1.91 -4.27
C TYR A 423 -18.87 -2.41 -5.19
N GLN A 424 -18.99 -1.97 -6.45
CA GLN A 424 -17.92 -1.93 -7.45
C GLN A 424 -17.74 -0.47 -7.87
N ALA A 425 -16.53 0.03 -7.82
CA ALA A 425 -16.24 1.40 -8.18
C ALA A 425 -15.14 1.50 -9.23
N VAL A 426 -15.31 2.42 -10.17
CA VAL A 426 -14.25 2.84 -11.07
C VAL A 426 -13.72 4.21 -10.64
N ARG A 427 -12.38 4.30 -10.49
CA ARG A 427 -11.69 5.55 -10.27
C ARG A 427 -10.75 5.81 -11.44
N THR A 428 -10.98 6.88 -12.18
CA THR A 428 -10.12 7.38 -13.26
C THR A 428 -9.17 8.46 -12.74
N GLY A 429 -8.36 9.08 -13.58
CA GLY A 429 -7.54 10.24 -13.19
C GLY A 429 -8.36 11.39 -12.57
N ARG A 430 -9.60 11.58 -13.04
CA ARG A 430 -10.45 12.69 -12.63
C ARG A 430 -11.77 12.28 -11.97
N HIS A 431 -12.41 11.21 -12.40
CA HIS A 431 -13.76 10.88 -11.96
C HIS A 431 -13.77 9.59 -11.14
N LYS A 432 -14.74 9.48 -10.24
CA LYS A 432 -15.07 8.27 -9.50
C LYS A 432 -16.57 7.98 -9.63
N TYR A 433 -16.89 6.75 -10.01
CA TYR A 433 -18.26 6.24 -10.01
C TYR A 433 -18.33 5.03 -9.08
N ILE A 434 -19.28 5.05 -8.14
CA ILE A 434 -19.53 4.00 -7.15
C ILE A 434 -20.89 3.41 -7.44
N HIS A 435 -20.92 2.14 -7.81
CA HIS A 435 -22.13 1.36 -8.04
C HIS A 435 -22.38 0.45 -6.85
N TYR A 436 -23.46 0.70 -6.11
CA TYR A 436 -23.87 -0.15 -4.98
C TYR A 436 -24.64 -1.36 -5.47
N LEU A 437 -24.23 -2.56 -5.02
CA LEU A 437 -24.76 -3.82 -5.51
C LEU A 437 -26.14 -4.14 -4.93
N GLU A 438 -26.33 -3.85 -3.63
CA GLU A 438 -27.54 -4.17 -2.88
C GLU A 438 -28.49 -2.96 -2.70
N LEU A 439 -28.09 -1.76 -3.11
CA LEU A 439 -28.83 -0.52 -2.92
C LEU A 439 -29.12 0.19 -4.26
N PRO A 440 -30.04 -0.34 -5.09
CA PRO A 440 -30.32 0.21 -6.41
C PRO A 440 -30.81 1.69 -6.34
N GLY A 441 -30.24 2.53 -7.21
CA GLY A 441 -30.56 3.96 -7.28
C GLY A 441 -29.82 4.83 -6.25
N MET A 442 -28.89 4.24 -5.47
CA MET A 442 -28.09 4.98 -4.48
C MET A 442 -26.66 5.24 -4.93
N ASP A 443 -26.35 5.03 -6.20
CA ASP A 443 -25.03 5.23 -6.79
C ASP A 443 -24.49 6.65 -6.57
N GLU A 444 -23.16 6.77 -6.61
CA GLU A 444 -22.47 8.04 -6.44
C GLU A 444 -21.48 8.30 -7.59
N LEU A 445 -21.37 9.57 -8.00
CA LEU A 445 -20.45 10.01 -9.04
C LEU A 445 -19.80 11.33 -8.63
N TYR A 446 -18.46 11.42 -8.74
CA TYR A 446 -17.68 12.59 -8.34
C TYR A 446 -16.71 13.03 -9.42
N ASP A 447 -16.46 14.34 -9.52
CA ASP A 447 -15.36 14.96 -10.23
C ASP A 447 -14.27 15.34 -9.22
N LEU A 448 -13.26 14.52 -9.07
CA LEU A 448 -12.21 14.67 -8.04
C LEU A 448 -11.27 15.85 -8.28
N GLU A 449 -11.27 16.44 -9.48
CA GLU A 449 -10.53 17.67 -9.76
C GLU A 449 -11.26 18.89 -9.22
N ALA A 450 -12.58 18.96 -9.42
CA ALA A 450 -13.43 20.06 -8.96
C ALA A 450 -13.86 19.87 -7.50
N ASP A 451 -14.00 18.64 -7.04
CA ASP A 451 -14.48 18.25 -5.71
C ASP A 451 -13.60 17.11 -5.13
N PRO A 452 -12.37 17.41 -4.72
CA PRO A 452 -11.44 16.41 -4.19
C PRO A 452 -11.88 15.79 -2.85
N TYR A 453 -12.91 16.34 -2.22
CA TYR A 453 -13.48 15.87 -0.95
C TYR A 453 -14.80 15.14 -1.10
N GLU A 454 -15.23 14.87 -2.33
CA GLU A 454 -16.41 14.06 -2.64
C GLU A 454 -17.69 14.51 -1.94
N MET A 455 -17.91 15.84 -1.89
CA MET A 455 -19.06 16.46 -1.23
C MET A 455 -20.26 16.62 -2.15
N SER A 456 -20.08 16.59 -3.47
CA SER A 456 -21.09 16.91 -4.47
C SER A 456 -21.35 15.75 -5.40
N ASN A 457 -22.27 14.84 -5.03
CA ASN A 457 -22.68 13.74 -5.90
C ASN A 457 -23.32 14.31 -7.19
N LEU A 458 -22.83 13.85 -8.34
CA LEU A 458 -23.25 14.27 -9.68
C LEU A 458 -24.29 13.35 -10.31
N ILE A 459 -24.64 12.21 -9.69
CA ILE A 459 -25.43 11.14 -10.32
C ILE A 459 -26.73 11.62 -10.94
N GLY A 460 -27.46 12.53 -10.30
CA GLY A 460 -28.71 13.10 -10.76
C GLY A 460 -28.59 14.44 -11.51
N LYS A 461 -27.38 14.96 -11.71
CA LYS A 461 -27.14 16.26 -12.34
C LYS A 461 -26.85 16.12 -13.84
N PRO A 462 -27.15 17.12 -14.69
CA PRO A 462 -26.90 17.04 -16.13
C PRO A 462 -25.45 16.67 -16.48
N GLN A 463 -24.48 17.22 -15.76
CA GLN A 463 -23.05 16.89 -15.92
C GLN A 463 -22.79 15.42 -15.64
N GLY A 464 -23.32 14.87 -14.55
CA GLY A 464 -23.17 13.46 -14.19
C GLY A 464 -23.85 12.54 -15.19
N GLN A 465 -25.03 12.90 -15.67
CA GLN A 465 -25.75 12.13 -16.69
C GLN A 465 -24.95 12.01 -18.00
N ALA A 466 -24.19 13.05 -18.37
CA ALA A 466 -23.32 13.01 -19.55
C ALA A 466 -22.10 12.10 -19.36
N LEU A 467 -21.57 11.97 -18.13
CA LEU A 467 -20.40 11.18 -17.81
C LEU A 467 -20.72 9.70 -17.51
N LEU A 468 -21.89 9.43 -16.96
CA LEU A 468 -22.26 8.14 -16.41
C LEU A 468 -22.13 6.97 -17.40
N PRO A 469 -22.59 7.06 -18.68
CA PRO A 469 -22.47 5.95 -19.61
C PRO A 469 -21.00 5.52 -19.86
N ALA A 470 -20.09 6.49 -19.95
CA ALA A 470 -18.68 6.19 -20.16
C ALA A 470 -18.04 5.53 -18.92
N LEU A 471 -18.40 5.97 -17.72
CA LEU A 471 -17.88 5.39 -16.47
C LEU A 471 -18.46 4.00 -16.21
N GLN A 472 -19.72 3.76 -16.54
CA GLN A 472 -20.33 2.43 -16.49
C GLN A 472 -19.65 1.45 -17.47
N ALA A 473 -19.39 1.89 -18.70
CA ALA A 473 -18.67 1.10 -19.69
C ALA A 473 -17.23 0.79 -19.22
N GLU A 474 -16.56 1.74 -18.60
CA GLU A 474 -15.22 1.54 -18.05
C GLU A 474 -15.23 0.59 -16.84
N LEU A 475 -16.23 0.70 -15.96
CA LEU A 475 -16.42 -0.25 -14.86
C LEU A 475 -16.61 -1.68 -15.40
N ALA A 476 -17.50 -1.86 -16.38
CA ALA A 476 -17.74 -3.14 -17.02
C ALA A 476 -16.47 -3.73 -17.67
N ARG A 477 -15.66 -2.88 -18.32
CA ARG A 477 -14.37 -3.27 -18.88
C ARG A 477 -13.40 -3.77 -17.81
N LEU A 478 -13.29 -3.06 -16.68
CA LEU A 478 -12.43 -3.45 -15.55
C LEU A 478 -12.91 -4.76 -14.89
N GLN A 479 -14.21 -4.92 -14.71
CA GLN A 479 -14.82 -6.16 -14.22
C GLN A 479 -14.47 -7.35 -15.13
N GLN A 480 -14.65 -7.20 -16.43
CA GLN A 480 -14.29 -8.23 -17.40
C GLN A 480 -12.78 -8.56 -17.34
N GLN A 481 -11.91 -7.55 -17.29
CA GLN A 481 -10.47 -7.75 -17.22
C GLN A 481 -10.01 -8.42 -15.92
N SER A 482 -10.69 -8.16 -14.81
CA SER A 482 -10.39 -8.78 -13.52
C SER A 482 -11.02 -10.17 -13.35
N GLY A 483 -11.84 -10.63 -14.31
CA GLY A 483 -12.57 -11.88 -14.19
C GLY A 483 -13.68 -11.84 -13.13
N TYR A 484 -14.15 -10.64 -12.79
CA TYR A 484 -15.26 -10.50 -11.84
C TYR A 484 -16.53 -11.14 -12.35
N VAL A 485 -17.11 -11.99 -11.51
CA VAL A 485 -18.43 -12.59 -11.75
C VAL A 485 -19.38 -12.06 -10.67
N PRO A 486 -20.49 -11.39 -11.05
CA PRO A 486 -21.48 -10.96 -10.07
C PRO A 486 -21.95 -12.14 -9.21
N PRO A 487 -22.19 -11.95 -7.92
CA PRO A 487 -22.83 -12.98 -7.10
C PRO A 487 -24.21 -13.31 -7.67
N PRO A 488 -24.65 -14.59 -7.55
CA PRO A 488 -25.94 -15.04 -8.08
C PRO A 488 -27.13 -14.37 -7.39
#